data_5d9f26e40f12bec9b651c76b7443989d
#
_entry.id   5d9f26e40f12bec9b651c76b7443989d
#
_cell.length_a   1.000
_cell.length_b   1.000
_cell.length_c   1.000
_cell.angle_alpha   90.00
_cell.angle_beta   90.00
_cell.angle_gamma   90.00
#
_symmetry.space_group_name_H-M   'P 1'
#
loop_
_entity.id
_entity.type
_entity.pdbx_description
1 polymer ?
#
loop_
_entity_poly.entity_id
_entity_poly.type
_entity_poly.pdbx_seq_one_letter_code
_entity_poly.pdbx_strand_id
1 'polypeptide(L)'
;MAGPASARRANRRGEGERLRGELIEAACHLLERLDGEESLSLRAVTRQAGVAPQSFYLHFPDKQALMCAVYEARYAELTAEMRAALAELDGAAPPVERVSAVARAYCRFGLTRPGQYRVLFGTMGTSGWDPETLPGLETFQLFRDEVGLCVASDADEVTVCLWAFLHGLVTLRANRPSFAWPPIDDLIGRTVAAYVGG
;
A
#
# COMPACT_ATOMS: atom_id res chain seq x y z
N MET A 1 12.85 21.73 -51.75
CA MET A 1 13.31 22.23 -50.44
C MET A 1 12.65 21.35 -49.39
N ALA A 2 13.34 20.32 -48.93
CA ALA A 2 12.86 19.40 -47.90
C ALA A 2 13.24 20.00 -46.53
N GLY A 3 12.22 20.24 -45.68
CA GLY A 3 12.40 20.71 -44.30
C GLY A 3 13.04 19.62 -43.42
N PRO A 4 13.82 19.98 -42.41
CA PRO A 4 14.51 19.01 -41.57
C PRO A 4 13.51 18.24 -40.70
N ALA A 5 13.56 16.91 -40.80
CA ALA A 5 12.88 16.02 -39.84
C ALA A 5 13.37 16.30 -38.43
N SER A 6 12.44 16.67 -37.56
CA SER A 6 12.68 16.83 -36.12
C SER A 6 13.27 15.54 -35.54
N ALA A 7 14.56 15.55 -35.24
CA ALA A 7 15.23 14.42 -34.60
C ALA A 7 14.57 14.15 -33.24
N ARG A 8 13.99 12.97 -33.09
CA ARG A 8 13.49 12.42 -31.82
C ARG A 8 14.64 12.49 -30.80
N ARG A 9 14.52 13.38 -29.82
CA ARG A 9 15.46 13.43 -28.70
C ARG A 9 15.44 12.07 -28.01
N ALA A 10 16.56 11.35 -28.08
CA ALA A 10 16.72 10.10 -27.34
C ALA A 10 16.51 10.38 -25.85
N ASN A 11 15.58 9.64 -25.24
CA ASN A 11 15.30 9.74 -23.80
C ASN A 11 16.60 9.48 -23.04
N ARG A 12 17.03 10.42 -22.21
CA ARG A 12 18.21 10.24 -21.34
C ARG A 12 17.91 9.08 -20.40
N ARG A 13 18.91 8.19 -20.16
CA ARG A 13 18.81 7.13 -19.14
C ARG A 13 18.35 7.78 -17.81
N GLY A 14 17.20 7.30 -17.27
CA GLY A 14 16.58 7.83 -16.04
C GLY A 14 15.33 8.71 -16.27
N GLU A 15 15.14 9.34 -17.43
CA GLU A 15 13.92 10.12 -17.70
C GLU A 15 12.68 9.21 -17.80
N GLY A 16 12.86 7.98 -18.29
CA GLY A 16 11.78 6.99 -18.39
C GLY A 16 11.28 6.56 -17.01
N GLU A 17 12.17 6.17 -16.12
CA GLU A 17 11.79 5.76 -14.75
C GLU A 17 11.16 6.90 -13.96
N ARG A 18 11.68 8.11 -14.11
CA ARG A 18 11.09 9.30 -13.48
C ARG A 18 9.66 9.54 -13.97
N LEU A 19 9.43 9.49 -15.28
CA LEU A 19 8.09 9.67 -15.84
C LEU A 19 7.13 8.56 -15.43
N ARG A 20 7.63 7.31 -15.36
CA ARG A 20 6.83 6.19 -14.83
C ARG A 20 6.38 6.46 -13.39
N GLY A 21 7.28 6.91 -12.53
CA GLY A 21 6.96 7.31 -11.15
C GLY A 21 5.97 8.48 -11.07
N GLU A 22 6.14 9.52 -11.90
CA GLU A 22 5.22 10.67 -11.98
C GLU A 22 3.80 10.24 -12.39
N LEU A 23 3.65 9.27 -13.29
CA LEU A 23 2.34 8.72 -13.67
C LEU A 23 1.69 7.91 -12.54
N ILE A 24 2.48 7.12 -11.80
CA ILE A 24 1.99 6.38 -10.62
C ILE A 24 1.50 7.37 -9.54
N GLU A 25 2.30 8.37 -9.19
CA GLU A 25 1.92 9.38 -8.20
C GLU A 25 0.69 10.19 -8.62
N ALA A 26 0.60 10.57 -9.91
CA ALA A 26 -0.57 11.24 -10.44
C ALA A 26 -1.84 10.39 -10.30
N ALA A 27 -1.74 9.08 -10.57
CA ALA A 27 -2.84 8.14 -10.39
C ALA A 27 -3.23 8.01 -8.92
N CYS A 28 -2.27 7.88 -8.01
CA CYS A 28 -2.51 7.82 -6.56
C CYS A 28 -3.27 9.04 -6.06
N HIS A 29 -2.81 10.24 -6.38
CA HIS A 29 -3.47 11.49 -5.98
C HIS A 29 -4.91 11.62 -6.51
N LEU A 30 -5.17 11.11 -7.70
CA LEU A 30 -6.53 11.09 -8.24
C LEU A 30 -7.41 10.08 -7.50
N LEU A 31 -6.91 8.87 -7.28
CA LEU A 31 -7.63 7.79 -6.59
C LEU A 31 -8.00 8.15 -5.15
N GLU A 32 -7.18 8.92 -4.45
CA GLU A 32 -7.50 9.42 -3.10
C GLU A 32 -8.79 10.24 -3.04
N ARG A 33 -9.22 10.81 -4.18
CA ARG A 33 -10.40 11.67 -4.30
C ARG A 33 -11.58 11.02 -5.03
N LEU A 34 -11.34 9.86 -5.63
CA LEU A 34 -12.34 9.12 -6.40
C LEU A 34 -12.98 8.01 -5.56
N ASP A 35 -14.20 7.61 -5.89
CA ASP A 35 -14.92 6.52 -5.23
C ASP A 35 -14.58 5.13 -5.79
N GLY A 36 -13.39 4.97 -6.38
CA GLY A 36 -12.90 3.70 -6.90
C GLY A 36 -12.08 3.87 -8.17
N GLU A 37 -11.39 2.79 -8.53
CA GLU A 37 -10.50 2.78 -9.69
C GLU A 37 -11.25 2.95 -11.03
N GLU A 38 -12.52 2.55 -11.11
CA GLU A 38 -13.32 2.65 -12.34
C GLU A 38 -13.46 4.11 -12.79
N SER A 39 -13.53 5.03 -11.82
CA SER A 39 -13.63 6.47 -12.06
C SER A 39 -12.31 7.11 -12.53
N LEU A 40 -11.19 6.39 -12.44
CA LEU A 40 -9.90 6.88 -12.91
C LEU A 40 -9.81 6.84 -14.43
N SER A 41 -9.59 7.99 -15.07
CA SER A 41 -9.35 8.07 -16.51
C SER A 41 -7.88 8.35 -16.82
N LEU A 42 -7.34 7.68 -17.85
CA LEU A 42 -5.96 7.89 -18.31
C LEU A 42 -5.68 9.34 -18.73
N ARG A 43 -6.70 10.03 -19.26
CA ARG A 43 -6.61 11.47 -19.57
C ARG A 43 -6.40 12.32 -18.32
N ALA A 44 -7.08 11.99 -17.23
CA ALA A 44 -6.90 12.69 -15.96
C ALA A 44 -5.47 12.44 -15.41
N VAL A 45 -4.98 11.21 -15.47
CA VAL A 45 -3.63 10.84 -15.03
C VAL A 45 -2.57 11.61 -15.82
N THR A 46 -2.61 11.58 -17.15
CA THR A 46 -1.61 12.27 -18.00
C THR A 46 -1.66 13.78 -17.82
N ARG A 47 -2.87 14.36 -17.65
CA ARG A 47 -3.03 15.77 -17.33
C ARG A 47 -2.45 16.12 -15.96
N GLN A 48 -2.68 15.29 -14.94
CA GLN A 48 -2.15 15.47 -13.59
C GLN A 48 -0.62 15.38 -13.57
N ALA A 49 -0.04 14.46 -14.35
CA ALA A 49 1.40 14.31 -14.52
C ALA A 49 2.03 15.37 -15.45
N GLY A 50 1.23 16.20 -16.12
CA GLY A 50 1.72 17.24 -17.04
C GLY A 50 2.33 16.70 -18.34
N VAL A 51 1.90 15.51 -18.82
CA VAL A 51 2.45 14.85 -19.99
C VAL A 51 1.43 14.63 -21.10
N ALA A 52 1.91 14.46 -22.32
CA ALA A 52 1.04 14.13 -23.45
C ALA A 52 0.48 12.69 -23.31
N PRO A 53 -0.79 12.45 -23.72
CA PRO A 53 -1.42 11.13 -23.60
C PRO A 53 -0.62 9.98 -24.24
N GLN A 54 0.10 10.24 -25.33
CA GLN A 54 0.94 9.22 -25.97
C GLN A 54 2.11 8.78 -25.10
N SER A 55 2.60 9.63 -24.20
CA SER A 55 3.71 9.32 -23.28
C SER A 55 3.31 8.24 -22.26
N PHE A 56 2.03 8.12 -21.94
CA PHE A 56 1.52 7.07 -21.07
C PHE A 56 1.85 5.67 -21.63
N TYR A 57 1.55 5.44 -22.89
CA TYR A 57 1.71 4.13 -23.53
C TYR A 57 3.17 3.71 -23.74
N LEU A 58 4.13 4.60 -23.49
CA LEU A 58 5.55 4.24 -23.42
C LEU A 58 5.92 3.52 -22.12
N HIS A 59 5.09 3.63 -21.07
CA HIS A 59 5.35 3.11 -19.73
C HIS A 59 4.33 2.06 -19.27
N PHE A 60 3.08 2.19 -19.71
CA PHE A 60 1.99 1.31 -19.35
C PHE A 60 1.17 0.95 -20.60
N PRO A 61 0.99 -0.34 -20.90
CA PRO A 61 0.20 -0.76 -22.06
C PRO A 61 -1.28 -0.38 -21.91
N ASP A 62 -1.79 -0.36 -20.68
CA ASP A 62 -3.18 -0.08 -20.37
C ASP A 62 -3.35 0.45 -18.93
N LYS A 63 -4.60 0.71 -18.54
CA LYS A 63 -4.96 1.17 -17.20
C LYS A 63 -4.67 0.12 -16.14
N GLN A 64 -4.84 -1.17 -16.45
CA GLN A 64 -4.61 -2.25 -15.49
C GLN A 64 -3.14 -2.32 -15.08
N ALA A 65 -2.22 -2.22 -16.03
CA ALA A 65 -0.78 -2.18 -15.75
C ALA A 65 -0.38 -0.97 -14.88
N LEU A 66 -1.02 0.19 -15.09
CA LEU A 66 -0.85 1.35 -14.19
C LEU A 66 -1.38 1.03 -12.79
N MET A 67 -2.58 0.44 -12.67
CA MET A 67 -3.17 0.11 -11.37
C MET A 67 -2.32 -0.90 -10.60
N CYS A 68 -1.77 -1.93 -11.28
CA CYS A 68 -0.82 -2.85 -10.67
C CYS A 68 0.36 -2.09 -10.05
N ALA A 69 0.97 -1.19 -10.81
CA ALA A 69 2.11 -0.41 -10.32
C ALA A 69 1.73 0.55 -9.17
N VAL A 70 0.51 1.09 -9.16
CA VAL A 70 -0.02 1.89 -8.05
C VAL A 70 -0.12 1.06 -6.76
N TYR A 71 -0.72 -0.13 -6.84
CA TYR A 71 -0.84 -1.02 -5.69
C TYR A 71 0.53 -1.47 -5.18
N GLU A 72 1.42 -1.91 -6.08
CA GLU A 72 2.79 -2.28 -5.73
C GLU A 72 3.52 -1.15 -4.99
N ALA A 73 3.44 0.08 -5.50
CA ALA A 73 4.08 1.23 -4.87
C ALA A 73 3.50 1.53 -3.47
N ARG A 74 2.19 1.49 -3.31
CA ARG A 74 1.55 1.78 -2.00
C ARG A 74 1.79 0.67 -0.99
N TYR A 75 1.75 -0.60 -1.40
CA TYR A 75 2.11 -1.71 -0.50
C TYR A 75 3.59 -1.67 -0.12
N ALA A 76 4.48 -1.32 -1.06
CA ALA A 76 5.90 -1.15 -0.74
C ALA A 76 6.14 -0.06 0.33
N GLU A 77 5.39 1.05 0.30
CA GLU A 77 5.44 2.09 1.34
C GLU A 77 4.97 1.56 2.70
N LEU A 78 3.84 0.85 2.74
CA LEU A 78 3.35 0.25 3.97
C LEU A 78 4.36 -0.75 4.54
N THR A 79 4.91 -1.63 3.69
CA THR A 79 5.94 -2.60 4.07
C THR A 79 7.19 -1.90 4.60
N ALA A 80 7.63 -0.81 3.96
CA ALA A 80 8.77 -0.04 4.41
C ALA A 80 8.56 0.58 5.80
N GLU A 81 7.36 1.10 6.10
CA GLU A 81 7.03 1.61 7.44
C GLU A 81 7.00 0.51 8.50
N MET A 82 6.47 -0.67 8.18
CA MET A 82 6.49 -1.82 9.09
C MET A 82 7.93 -2.27 9.37
N ARG A 83 8.79 -2.35 8.34
CA ARG A 83 10.22 -2.67 8.51
C ARG A 83 10.96 -1.61 9.31
N ALA A 84 10.67 -0.33 9.10
CA ALA A 84 11.26 0.76 9.87
C ALA A 84 10.90 0.65 11.36
N ALA A 85 9.64 0.33 11.68
CA ALA A 85 9.21 0.11 13.05
C ALA A 85 9.92 -1.08 13.72
N LEU A 86 10.21 -2.14 12.98
CA LEU A 86 11.02 -3.25 13.48
C LEU A 86 12.49 -2.87 13.70
N ALA A 87 13.04 -2.03 12.82
CA ALA A 87 14.42 -1.59 12.91
C ALA A 87 14.69 -0.62 14.08
N GLU A 88 13.65 0.03 14.60
CA GLU A 88 13.70 0.90 15.79
C GLU A 88 13.75 0.10 17.11
N LEU A 89 13.42 -1.19 17.08
CA LEU A 89 13.45 -2.04 18.27
C LEU A 89 14.88 -2.50 18.59
N ASP A 90 15.11 -2.81 19.86
CA ASP A 90 16.31 -3.54 20.27
C ASP A 90 16.34 -4.90 19.56
N GLY A 91 17.53 -5.33 19.12
CA GLY A 91 17.71 -6.64 18.44
C GLY A 91 17.28 -7.85 19.29
N ALA A 92 17.18 -7.69 20.60
CA ALA A 92 16.68 -8.68 21.55
C ALA A 92 15.20 -8.48 21.95
N ALA A 93 14.46 -7.60 21.24
CA ALA A 93 13.06 -7.32 21.53
C ALA A 93 12.21 -8.61 21.50
N PRO A 94 11.32 -8.83 22.48
CA PRO A 94 10.45 -9.99 22.53
C PRO A 94 9.57 -10.10 21.27
N PRO A 95 9.27 -11.32 20.78
CA PRO A 95 8.42 -11.50 19.61
C PRO A 95 7.07 -10.75 19.67
N VAL A 96 6.41 -10.73 20.82
CA VAL A 96 5.14 -10.00 21.02
C VAL A 96 5.29 -8.49 20.81
N GLU A 97 6.44 -7.92 21.16
CA GLU A 97 6.74 -6.51 20.96
C GLU A 97 6.95 -6.22 19.46
N ARG A 98 7.59 -7.12 18.72
CA ARG A 98 7.79 -7.04 17.27
C ARG A 98 6.45 -7.07 16.53
N VAL A 99 5.56 -8.01 16.86
CA VAL A 99 4.17 -8.06 16.33
C VAL A 99 3.44 -6.75 16.64
N SER A 100 3.57 -6.23 17.85
CA SER A 100 2.95 -4.97 18.26
C SER A 100 3.48 -3.76 17.47
N ALA A 101 4.78 -3.72 17.18
CA ALA A 101 5.40 -2.65 16.40
C ALA A 101 4.86 -2.63 14.95
N VAL A 102 4.79 -3.80 14.31
CA VAL A 102 4.21 -3.96 12.97
C VAL A 102 2.74 -3.53 12.96
N ALA A 103 1.95 -3.98 13.95
CA ALA A 103 0.55 -3.63 14.08
C ALA A 103 0.33 -2.12 14.26
N ARG A 104 1.16 -1.45 15.06
CA ARG A 104 1.14 0.02 15.22
C ARG A 104 1.50 0.74 13.94
N ALA A 105 2.53 0.28 13.21
CA ALA A 105 2.95 0.87 11.94
C ALA A 105 1.82 0.76 10.90
N TYR A 106 1.17 -0.39 10.80
CA TYR A 106 0.00 -0.60 9.94
C TYR A 106 -1.14 0.39 10.26
N CYS A 107 -1.52 0.49 11.53
CA CYS A 107 -2.58 1.40 11.95
C CYS A 107 -2.22 2.87 11.74
N ARG A 108 -0.98 3.26 12.04
CA ARG A 108 -0.46 4.61 11.82
C ARG A 108 -0.55 4.98 10.34
N PHE A 109 -0.07 4.11 9.44
CA PHE A 109 -0.20 4.31 8.00
C PHE A 109 -1.64 4.59 7.58
N GLY A 110 -2.58 3.73 7.98
CA GLY A 110 -3.97 3.86 7.60
C GLY A 110 -4.66 5.12 8.14
N LEU A 111 -4.36 5.51 9.38
CA LEU A 111 -4.97 6.67 10.03
C LEU A 111 -4.36 8.00 9.60
N THR A 112 -3.07 8.02 9.25
CA THR A 112 -2.39 9.25 8.79
C THR A 112 -2.55 9.49 7.29
N ARG A 113 -2.84 8.43 6.53
CA ARG A 113 -2.99 8.49 5.06
C ARG A 113 -4.28 7.78 4.60
N PRO A 114 -5.46 8.27 5.02
CA PRO A 114 -6.73 7.58 4.76
C PRO A 114 -7.04 7.43 3.26
N GLY A 115 -6.60 8.36 2.42
CA GLY A 115 -6.75 8.28 0.97
C GLY A 115 -5.93 7.12 0.39
N GLN A 116 -4.66 7.00 0.75
CA GLN A 116 -3.79 5.90 0.30
C GLN A 116 -4.27 4.55 0.84
N TYR A 117 -4.67 4.50 2.11
CA TYR A 117 -5.24 3.31 2.71
C TYR A 117 -6.51 2.83 1.97
N ARG A 118 -7.37 3.77 1.57
CA ARG A 118 -8.54 3.44 0.76
C ARG A 118 -8.17 2.91 -0.63
N VAL A 119 -7.09 3.40 -1.25
CA VAL A 119 -6.58 2.83 -2.51
C VAL A 119 -6.16 1.37 -2.31
N LEU A 120 -5.46 1.05 -1.21
CA LEU A 120 -4.99 -0.30 -0.92
C LEU A 120 -6.12 -1.30 -0.63
N PHE A 121 -7.13 -0.88 0.12
CA PHE A 121 -8.15 -1.77 0.70
C PHE A 121 -9.57 -1.44 0.23
N GLY A 122 -9.72 -0.56 -0.74
CA GLY A 122 -10.99 -0.29 -1.41
C GLY A 122 -11.37 -1.40 -2.37
N THR A 123 -12.38 -1.14 -3.17
CA THR A 123 -12.82 -2.08 -4.21
C THR A 123 -11.74 -2.17 -5.28
N MET A 124 -10.89 -3.17 -5.17
CA MET A 124 -9.95 -3.54 -6.23
C MET A 124 -10.74 -4.25 -7.35
N GLY A 125 -10.50 -3.86 -8.58
CA GLY A 125 -10.85 -4.68 -9.73
C GLY A 125 -10.01 -5.95 -9.70
N THR A 126 -10.52 -6.98 -9.05
CA THR A 126 -9.79 -8.25 -8.84
C THR A 126 -9.73 -9.14 -10.07
N SER A 127 -10.32 -8.71 -11.19
CA SER A 127 -10.31 -9.47 -12.44
C SER A 127 -8.91 -9.51 -13.05
N GLY A 128 -8.27 -10.66 -13.01
CA GLY A 128 -7.01 -10.91 -13.71
C GLY A 128 -5.74 -10.84 -12.87
N TRP A 129 -5.83 -10.81 -11.53
CA TRP A 129 -4.69 -10.98 -10.65
C TRP A 129 -4.35 -12.46 -10.47
N ASP A 130 -3.07 -12.78 -10.65
CA ASP A 130 -2.52 -14.07 -10.25
C ASP A 130 -2.42 -14.13 -8.72
N PRO A 131 -2.98 -15.16 -8.05
CA PRO A 131 -2.86 -15.32 -6.60
C PRO A 131 -1.43 -15.32 -6.08
N GLU A 132 -0.46 -15.74 -6.89
CA GLU A 132 0.96 -15.79 -6.50
C GLU A 132 1.66 -14.42 -6.61
N THR A 133 1.05 -13.47 -7.31
CA THR A 133 1.59 -12.12 -7.54
C THR A 133 0.67 -11.01 -7.04
N LEU A 134 -0.24 -11.34 -6.11
CA LEU A 134 -1.14 -10.35 -5.51
C LEU A 134 -0.34 -9.21 -4.86
N PRO A 135 -0.65 -7.94 -5.17
CA PRO A 135 -0.09 -6.83 -4.44
C PRO A 135 -0.37 -6.97 -2.94
N GLY A 136 0.65 -6.69 -2.12
CA GLY A 136 0.55 -6.80 -0.67
C GLY A 136 0.91 -8.17 -0.09
N LEU A 137 1.22 -9.18 -0.92
CA LEU A 137 1.67 -10.48 -0.44
C LEU A 137 2.92 -10.35 0.45
N GLU A 138 3.90 -9.53 0.04
CA GLU A 138 5.10 -9.25 0.83
C GLU A 138 4.78 -8.59 2.18
N THR A 139 3.81 -7.66 2.20
CA THR A 139 3.33 -7.01 3.42
C THR A 139 2.71 -8.02 4.38
N PHE A 140 1.89 -8.92 3.84
CA PHE A 140 1.30 -10.01 4.62
C PHE A 140 2.36 -10.99 5.15
N GLN A 141 3.31 -11.40 4.31
CA GLN A 141 4.41 -12.29 4.69
C GLN A 141 5.27 -11.69 5.81
N LEU A 142 5.61 -10.40 5.72
CA LEU A 142 6.33 -9.71 6.80
C LEU A 142 5.58 -9.81 8.13
N PHE A 143 4.27 -9.56 8.13
CA PHE A 143 3.47 -9.65 9.35
C PHE A 143 3.38 -11.09 9.88
N ARG A 144 3.15 -12.05 8.98
CA ARG A 144 3.11 -13.48 9.29
C ARG A 144 4.41 -14.00 9.90
N ASP A 145 5.55 -13.56 9.38
CA ASP A 145 6.85 -13.98 9.89
C ASP A 145 7.07 -13.52 11.34
N GLU A 146 6.64 -12.31 11.67
CA GLU A 146 6.70 -11.81 13.06
C GLU A 146 5.71 -12.57 13.98
N VAL A 147 4.50 -12.87 13.51
CA VAL A 147 3.53 -13.69 14.23
C VAL A 147 4.07 -15.11 14.45
N GLY A 148 4.72 -15.67 13.44
CA GLY A 148 5.33 -17.02 13.49
C GLY A 148 6.44 -17.16 14.55
N LEU A 149 7.02 -16.05 15.01
CA LEU A 149 7.95 -16.07 16.16
C LEU A 149 7.25 -16.27 17.50
N CYS A 150 5.93 -16.04 17.56
CA CYS A 150 5.13 -16.11 18.78
C CYS A 150 4.35 -17.42 18.92
N VAL A 151 3.93 -18.02 17.79
CA VAL A 151 3.03 -19.17 17.79
C VAL A 151 3.73 -20.38 17.17
N ALA A 152 3.47 -21.57 17.72
CA ALA A 152 4.09 -22.83 17.25
C ALA A 152 3.40 -23.39 15.99
N SER A 153 2.12 -23.03 15.78
CA SER A 153 1.28 -23.44 14.66
C SER A 153 0.33 -22.31 14.29
N ASP A 154 -0.34 -22.44 13.15
CA ASP A 154 -1.47 -21.58 12.76
C ASP A 154 -1.13 -20.11 12.56
N ALA A 155 0.16 -19.79 12.27
CA ALA A 155 0.62 -18.42 12.07
C ALA A 155 -0.17 -17.67 10.98
N ASP A 156 -0.60 -18.37 9.93
CA ASP A 156 -1.40 -17.79 8.86
C ASP A 156 -2.78 -17.36 9.37
N GLU A 157 -3.46 -18.23 10.14
CA GLU A 157 -4.80 -17.94 10.68
C GLU A 157 -4.74 -16.81 11.70
N VAL A 158 -3.76 -16.84 12.60
CA VAL A 158 -3.54 -15.78 13.60
C VAL A 158 -3.24 -14.45 12.91
N THR A 159 -2.41 -14.46 11.86
CA THR A 159 -2.11 -13.25 11.08
C THR A 159 -3.36 -12.68 10.42
N VAL A 160 -4.20 -13.53 9.81
CA VAL A 160 -5.47 -13.10 9.20
C VAL A 160 -6.40 -12.49 10.25
N CYS A 161 -6.53 -13.11 11.43
CA CYS A 161 -7.35 -12.57 12.53
C CYS A 161 -6.85 -11.20 12.99
N LEU A 162 -5.54 -11.07 13.22
CA LEU A 162 -4.92 -9.78 13.60
C LEU A 162 -5.11 -8.74 12.49
N TRP A 163 -4.85 -9.09 11.25
CA TRP A 163 -5.04 -8.18 10.12
C TRP A 163 -6.49 -7.72 9.99
N ALA A 164 -7.46 -8.63 10.08
CA ALA A 164 -8.89 -8.29 10.05
C ALA A 164 -9.28 -7.33 11.19
N PHE A 165 -8.76 -7.55 12.40
CA PHE A 165 -8.95 -6.62 13.52
C PHE A 165 -8.35 -5.25 13.23
N LEU A 166 -7.09 -5.18 12.82
CA LEU A 166 -6.38 -3.92 12.54
C LEU A 166 -7.05 -3.15 11.40
N HIS A 167 -7.45 -3.86 10.34
CA HIS A 167 -8.20 -3.28 9.22
C HIS A 167 -9.55 -2.70 9.69
N GLY A 168 -10.28 -3.45 10.48
CA GLY A 168 -11.53 -2.99 11.10
C GLY A 168 -11.32 -1.78 11.99
N LEU A 169 -10.27 -1.77 12.80
CA LEU A 169 -9.93 -0.66 13.70
C LEU A 169 -9.63 0.62 12.91
N VAL A 170 -8.80 0.56 11.88
CA VAL A 170 -8.48 1.70 11.01
C VAL A 170 -9.74 2.21 10.31
N THR A 171 -10.49 1.32 9.67
CA THR A 171 -11.67 1.67 8.89
C THR A 171 -12.76 2.28 9.77
N LEU A 172 -13.04 1.70 10.93
CA LEU A 172 -14.05 2.20 11.85
C LEU A 172 -13.66 3.56 12.43
N ARG A 173 -12.41 3.76 12.83
CA ARG A 173 -11.94 5.05 13.33
C ARG A 173 -12.01 6.14 12.28
N ALA A 174 -11.62 5.85 11.04
CA ALA A 174 -11.73 6.78 9.93
C ALA A 174 -13.19 7.18 9.64
N ASN A 175 -14.12 6.21 9.70
CA ASN A 175 -15.54 6.43 9.37
C ASN A 175 -16.39 6.91 10.55
N ARG A 176 -15.89 6.87 11.78
CA ARG A 176 -16.60 7.28 13.01
C ARG A 176 -15.71 8.14 13.91
N PRO A 177 -15.24 9.33 13.44
CA PRO A 177 -14.31 10.17 14.20
C PRO A 177 -14.90 10.69 15.50
N SER A 178 -16.23 10.84 15.60
CA SER A 178 -16.91 11.33 16.80
C SER A 178 -17.15 10.26 17.87
N PHE A 179 -16.84 8.99 17.60
CA PHE A 179 -16.95 7.94 18.61
C PHE A 179 -15.83 8.10 19.65
N ALA A 180 -16.14 7.87 20.93
CA ALA A 180 -15.16 7.94 22.02
C ALA A 180 -14.24 6.71 22.00
N TRP A 181 -13.27 6.70 21.09
CA TRP A 181 -12.33 5.60 20.93
C TRP A 181 -11.34 5.53 22.11
N PRO A 182 -11.12 4.34 22.69
CA PRO A 182 -9.98 4.11 23.56
C PRO A 182 -8.65 4.40 22.85
N PRO A 183 -7.54 4.62 23.58
CA PRO A 183 -6.22 4.73 22.97
C PRO A 183 -5.93 3.54 22.04
N ILE A 184 -5.41 3.82 20.86
CA ILE A 184 -5.21 2.79 19.85
C ILE A 184 -4.18 1.75 20.28
N ASP A 185 -3.14 2.18 20.98
CA ASP A 185 -2.08 1.31 21.49
C ASP A 185 -2.60 0.30 22.52
N ASP A 186 -3.58 0.70 23.35
CA ASP A 186 -4.23 -0.19 24.30
C ASP A 186 -5.03 -1.30 23.58
N LEU A 187 -5.75 -0.93 22.51
CA LEU A 187 -6.51 -1.88 21.71
C LEU A 187 -5.60 -2.86 20.99
N ILE A 188 -4.54 -2.36 20.36
CA ILE A 188 -3.54 -3.18 19.69
C ILE A 188 -2.87 -4.12 20.68
N GLY A 189 -2.37 -3.60 21.80
CA GLY A 189 -1.68 -4.39 22.81
C GLY A 189 -2.54 -5.51 23.39
N ARG A 190 -3.81 -5.24 23.71
CA ARG A 190 -4.77 -6.25 24.20
C ARG A 190 -5.02 -7.33 23.16
N THR A 191 -5.21 -6.94 21.90
CA THR A 191 -5.51 -7.89 20.82
C THR A 191 -4.28 -8.75 20.50
N VAL A 192 -3.11 -8.15 20.39
CA VAL A 192 -1.87 -8.90 20.18
C VAL A 192 -1.65 -9.88 21.32
N ALA A 193 -1.78 -9.44 22.59
CA ALA A 193 -1.62 -10.33 23.74
C ALA A 193 -2.62 -11.49 23.73
N ALA A 194 -3.84 -11.27 23.29
CA ALA A 194 -4.87 -12.32 23.22
C ALA A 194 -4.58 -13.39 22.18
N TYR A 195 -3.92 -13.03 21.05
CA TYR A 195 -3.65 -13.96 19.97
C TYR A 195 -2.25 -14.60 20.02
N VAL A 196 -1.26 -13.90 20.58
CA VAL A 196 0.15 -14.34 20.53
C VAL A 196 0.85 -14.30 21.90
N GLY A 197 0.17 -13.95 22.97
CA GLY A 197 0.73 -13.81 24.33
C GLY A 197 0.52 -15.02 25.23
N GLY A 198 0.19 -16.20 24.67
CA GLY A 198 -0.07 -17.45 25.40
C GLY A 198 1.19 -18.20 25.80
#